data_eea5ee30b309e225c05956dd0308ef13
#
_entry.id   eea5ee30b309e225c05956dd0308ef13
#
_cell.length_a   1.000
_cell.length_b   1.000
_cell.length_c   1.000
_cell.angle_alpha   90.00
_cell.angle_beta   90.00
_cell.angle_gamma   90.00
#
_symmetry.space_group_name_H-M   'P 1'
#
loop_
_entity.id
_entity.type
_entity.pdbx_description
1 polymer ?
#
loop_
_entity_poly.entity_id
_entity_poly.type
_entity_poly.pdbx_seq_one_letter_code
_entity_poly.pdbx_strand_id
1 'polypeptide(L)'
;MLSKIRRTYKHAKEILRDNWVHSGEYSRQGMIKKARLPLFCDMLYAEITAGSDYGNYYIFDYEHKSQKERKEWITNHFNTHISYSHSTKEIWNLFLDKGKFNARFKNFVRRGWLDTREASVEEVRRFISKYDKVIIKPFDLSKGDGIFILQTDDEKGVAQLTGEISRGHHCLIEEVMENVPEIKALNPTSLNTIRIVTCVNSKDEIHFLCTVIRMGCTDGCTDNSYGGGITSYINPETGKISGEAKDRRRNSLAVHPRTGIHLLGYQIPQWQEVMEFARQAARVVPEAKYVGWDIAVTTKGLELIEGNIPPGEGIIQVCDGIPKRRL
;
A
#
# COMPACT_ATOMS: atom_id res chain seq x y z
N MET A 1 -28.03 21.45 11.95
CA MET A 1 -27.05 22.12 12.82
C MET A 1 -26.59 21.22 13.96
N LEU A 2 -27.45 20.70 14.82
CA LEU A 2 -27.11 19.82 15.96
C LEU A 2 -26.39 18.53 15.57
N SER A 3 -26.73 17.89 14.45
CA SER A 3 -26.06 16.66 13.94
C SER A 3 -24.61 16.93 13.52
N LYS A 4 -24.35 18.08 12.92
CA LYS A 4 -23.00 18.51 12.52
C LYS A 4 -22.13 18.79 13.76
N ILE A 5 -22.69 19.45 14.77
CA ILE A 5 -21.99 19.73 16.04
C ILE A 5 -21.67 18.43 16.78
N ARG A 6 -22.61 17.48 16.89
CA ARG A 6 -22.37 16.17 17.52
C ARG A 6 -21.29 15.37 16.80
N ARG A 7 -21.30 15.38 15.47
CA ARG A 7 -20.27 14.68 14.66
C ARG A 7 -18.89 15.31 14.89
N THR A 8 -18.80 16.64 14.86
CA THR A 8 -17.54 17.36 15.12
C THR A 8 -17.02 17.09 16.52
N TYR A 9 -17.90 17.08 17.54
CA TYR A 9 -17.51 16.78 18.92
C TYR A 9 -17.02 15.34 19.10
N LYS A 10 -17.72 14.35 18.51
CA LYS A 10 -17.29 12.95 18.55
C LYS A 10 -15.91 12.78 17.90
N HIS A 11 -15.71 13.36 16.73
CA HIS A 11 -14.45 13.32 15.99
C HIS A 11 -13.31 13.98 16.78
N ALA A 12 -13.53 15.18 17.32
CA ALA A 12 -12.54 15.86 18.17
C ALA A 12 -12.15 15.03 19.41
N LYS A 13 -13.12 14.31 20.03
CA LYS A 13 -12.84 13.45 21.18
C LYS A 13 -11.99 12.22 20.80
N GLU A 14 -12.26 11.61 19.65
CA GLU A 14 -11.47 10.49 19.12
C GLU A 14 -10.04 10.93 18.82
N ILE A 15 -9.85 12.04 18.14
CA ILE A 15 -8.57 12.68 17.83
C ILE A 15 -7.78 12.97 19.10
N LEU A 16 -8.40 13.59 20.10
CA LEU A 16 -7.74 13.93 21.38
C LEU A 16 -7.29 12.66 22.11
N ARG A 17 -8.11 11.62 22.13
CA ARG A 17 -7.78 10.34 22.76
C ARG A 17 -6.58 9.70 22.07
N ASP A 18 -6.59 9.60 20.76
CA ASP A 18 -5.57 8.94 19.99
C ASP A 18 -4.22 9.68 20.10
N ASN A 19 -4.21 11.00 19.97
CA ASN A 19 -3.02 11.82 20.18
C ASN A 19 -2.47 11.69 21.61
N TRP A 20 -3.34 11.65 22.63
CA TRP A 20 -2.89 11.49 24.00
C TRP A 20 -2.23 10.13 24.26
N VAL A 21 -2.82 9.05 23.76
CA VAL A 21 -2.28 7.69 23.91
C VAL A 21 -0.94 7.57 23.18
N HIS A 22 -0.92 7.94 21.90
CA HIS A 22 0.26 7.77 21.05
C HIS A 22 1.39 8.73 21.38
N SER A 23 1.12 9.95 21.87
CA SER A 23 2.17 10.83 22.35
C SER A 23 2.95 10.22 23.52
N GLY A 24 2.27 9.49 24.41
CA GLY A 24 2.92 8.77 25.50
C GLY A 24 3.72 7.55 25.04
N GLU A 25 3.25 6.87 24.01
CA GLU A 25 3.92 5.73 23.37
C GLU A 25 5.22 6.15 22.68
N TYR A 26 5.18 7.13 21.81
CA TYR A 26 6.37 7.64 21.11
C TYR A 26 7.41 8.25 22.08
N SER A 27 6.97 8.97 23.08
CA SER A 27 7.88 9.51 24.10
C SER A 27 8.63 8.39 24.87
N ARG A 28 7.94 7.27 25.18
CA ARG A 28 8.55 6.11 25.86
C ARG A 28 9.56 5.36 24.99
N GLN A 29 9.36 5.35 23.68
CA GLN A 29 10.27 4.67 22.74
C GLN A 29 11.55 5.45 22.46
N GLY A 30 11.72 6.64 23.08
CA GLY A 30 12.91 7.49 22.89
C GLY A 30 13.03 8.08 21.49
N MET A 31 12.00 7.95 20.66
CA MET A 31 11.99 8.43 19.29
C MET A 31 11.72 9.95 19.21
N ILE A 32 11.03 10.49 20.21
CA ILE A 32 10.72 11.90 20.36
C ILE A 32 11.14 12.35 21.74
N LYS A 33 11.92 13.44 21.82
CA LYS A 33 12.56 13.91 23.05
C LYS A 33 11.67 14.83 23.92
N LYS A 34 10.55 15.30 23.40
CA LYS A 34 9.63 16.18 24.13
C LYS A 34 8.94 15.45 25.29
N ALA A 35 8.67 16.18 26.36
CA ALA A 35 7.82 15.68 27.43
C ALA A 35 6.40 15.39 26.88
N ARG A 36 5.69 14.44 27.50
CA ARG A 36 4.40 13.94 27.02
C ARG A 36 3.37 15.04 26.75
N LEU A 37 3.22 16.02 27.63
CA LEU A 37 2.23 17.07 27.47
C LEU A 37 2.57 18.07 26.34
N PRO A 38 3.79 18.64 26.26
CA PRO A 38 4.19 19.44 25.11
C PRO A 38 4.11 18.70 23.78
N LEU A 39 4.47 17.41 23.73
CA LEU A 39 4.35 16.58 22.55
C LEU A 39 2.88 16.45 22.11
N PHE A 40 1.99 16.14 23.05
CA PHE A 40 0.56 16.04 22.79
C PHE A 40 -0.02 17.35 22.24
N CYS A 41 0.33 18.48 22.83
CA CYS A 41 -0.11 19.80 22.37
C CYS A 41 0.40 20.11 20.95
N ASP A 42 1.65 19.76 20.65
CA ASP A 42 2.24 19.97 19.32
C ASP A 42 1.62 19.03 18.26
N MET A 43 1.35 17.78 18.60
CA MET A 43 0.63 16.84 17.73
C MET A 43 -0.80 17.33 17.43
N LEU A 44 -1.53 17.79 18.46
CA LEU A 44 -2.86 18.37 18.30
C LEU A 44 -2.84 19.64 17.44
N TYR A 45 -1.85 20.50 17.64
CA TYR A 45 -1.66 21.70 16.82
C TYR A 45 -1.35 21.34 15.36
N ALA A 46 -0.51 20.33 15.11
CA ALA A 46 -0.20 19.84 13.77
C ALA A 46 -1.43 19.28 13.06
N GLU A 47 -2.31 18.58 13.80
CA GLU A 47 -3.55 18.08 13.25
C GLU A 47 -4.49 19.21 12.83
N ILE A 48 -4.67 20.21 13.68
CA ILE A 48 -5.55 21.36 13.38
C ILE A 48 -5.00 22.19 12.21
N THR A 49 -3.69 22.43 12.16
CA THR A 49 -3.07 23.39 11.21
C THR A 49 -2.55 22.79 9.93
N ALA A 50 -2.19 21.49 9.93
CA ALA A 50 -1.63 20.77 8.79
C ALA A 50 -2.43 19.54 8.36
N GLY A 51 -3.43 19.12 9.15
CA GLY A 51 -4.20 17.91 8.89
C GLY A 51 -3.38 16.63 9.10
N SER A 52 -2.46 16.65 10.07
CA SER A 52 -1.54 15.56 10.39
C SER A 52 -2.08 14.77 11.57
N ASP A 53 -2.40 13.48 11.36
CA ASP A 53 -2.64 12.57 12.48
C ASP A 53 -1.31 12.23 13.20
N TYR A 54 -1.39 11.45 14.29
CA TYR A 54 -0.20 11.06 15.06
C TYR A 54 0.78 10.23 14.21
N GLY A 55 0.30 9.41 13.27
CA GLY A 55 1.14 8.64 12.37
C GLY A 55 1.96 9.54 11.45
N ASN A 56 1.30 10.52 10.82
CA ASN A 56 1.97 11.51 9.98
C ASN A 56 2.94 12.39 10.77
N TYR A 57 2.58 12.79 11.99
CA TYR A 57 3.46 13.55 12.86
C TYR A 57 4.80 12.85 13.06
N TYR A 58 4.73 11.53 13.33
CA TYR A 58 5.91 10.69 13.53
C TYR A 58 6.66 10.42 12.22
N ILE A 59 5.97 9.93 11.19
CA ILE A 59 6.64 9.51 9.93
C ILE A 59 7.24 10.68 9.15
N PHE A 60 6.72 11.90 9.31
CA PHE A 60 7.26 13.11 8.66
C PHE A 60 8.18 13.93 9.58
N ASP A 61 8.49 13.42 10.77
CA ASP A 61 9.39 14.07 11.71
C ASP A 61 8.97 15.51 12.03
N TYR A 62 7.69 15.71 12.34
CA TYR A 62 7.12 17.05 12.57
C TYR A 62 7.66 17.73 13.81
N GLU A 63 8.22 16.98 14.77
CA GLU A 63 8.89 17.55 15.94
C GLU A 63 9.99 18.55 15.56
N HIS A 64 10.73 18.25 14.48
CA HIS A 64 11.88 19.02 14.03
C HIS A 64 11.55 19.97 12.86
N LYS A 65 10.27 20.15 12.53
CA LYS A 65 9.82 20.98 11.41
C LYS A 65 9.05 22.21 11.87
N SER A 66 9.33 23.34 11.22
CA SER A 66 8.54 24.56 11.34
C SER A 66 7.12 24.35 10.77
N GLN A 67 6.18 25.23 11.16
CA GLN A 67 4.80 25.19 10.64
C GLN A 67 4.73 25.36 9.11
N LYS A 68 5.66 26.11 8.53
CA LYS A 68 5.74 26.28 7.08
C LYS A 68 6.13 24.97 6.41
N GLU A 69 7.15 24.29 6.91
CA GLU A 69 7.59 22.98 6.38
C GLU A 69 6.54 21.91 6.55
N ARG A 70 5.83 21.84 7.70
CA ARG A 70 4.75 20.86 7.93
C ARG A 70 3.66 20.93 6.88
N LYS A 71 3.34 22.13 6.38
CA LYS A 71 2.31 22.36 5.35
C LYS A 71 2.74 21.93 3.93
N GLU A 72 3.98 21.58 3.73
CA GLU A 72 4.50 21.11 2.43
C GLU A 72 4.32 19.62 2.23
N TRP A 73 3.97 18.88 3.30
CA TRP A 73 3.74 17.44 3.25
C TRP A 73 2.29 17.10 2.91
N ILE A 74 2.12 16.02 2.13
CA ILE A 74 0.81 15.40 1.91
C ILE A 74 0.48 14.61 3.18
N THR A 75 -0.41 15.15 4.01
CA THR A 75 -0.90 14.47 5.21
C THR A 75 -2.07 13.55 4.88
N ASN A 76 -2.45 12.67 5.82
CA ASN A 76 -3.58 11.77 5.66
C ASN A 76 -4.87 12.51 5.29
N HIS A 77 -5.19 13.62 5.97
CA HIS A 77 -6.36 14.44 5.64
C HIS A 77 -6.30 15.02 4.23
N PHE A 78 -5.14 15.55 3.84
CA PHE A 78 -4.95 16.13 2.51
C PHE A 78 -5.02 15.05 1.41
N ASN A 79 -4.38 13.91 1.63
CA ASN A 79 -4.40 12.75 0.74
C ASN A 79 -5.83 12.24 0.51
N THR A 80 -6.57 12.07 1.60
CA THR A 80 -7.97 11.66 1.57
C THR A 80 -8.85 12.71 0.87
N HIS A 81 -8.65 13.99 1.18
CA HIS A 81 -9.41 15.09 0.55
C HIS A 81 -9.21 15.14 -0.97
N ILE A 82 -7.96 15.09 -1.45
CA ILE A 82 -7.67 15.04 -2.90
C ILE A 82 -8.33 13.82 -3.54
N SER A 83 -8.15 12.65 -2.93
CA SER A 83 -8.72 11.42 -3.48
C SER A 83 -10.25 11.50 -3.61
N TYR A 84 -10.94 12.03 -2.59
CA TYR A 84 -12.39 12.23 -2.65
C TYR A 84 -12.82 13.32 -3.66
N SER A 85 -12.02 14.35 -3.83
CA SER A 85 -12.34 15.45 -4.76
C SER A 85 -12.22 15.04 -6.22
N HIS A 86 -11.41 14.02 -6.51
CA HIS A 86 -11.09 13.56 -7.85
C HIS A 86 -11.57 12.14 -8.17
N SER A 87 -12.43 11.55 -7.32
CA SER A 87 -12.98 10.21 -7.57
C SER A 87 -14.42 10.11 -7.06
N THR A 88 -15.30 9.50 -7.86
CA THR A 88 -16.67 9.22 -7.44
C THR A 88 -16.73 7.99 -6.53
N LYS A 89 -17.89 7.77 -5.89
CA LYS A 89 -18.12 6.59 -5.05
C LYS A 89 -17.99 5.28 -5.84
N GLU A 90 -18.40 5.29 -7.10
CA GLU A 90 -18.30 4.16 -8.02
C GLU A 90 -16.85 3.78 -8.28
N ILE A 91 -15.97 4.78 -8.48
CA ILE A 91 -14.52 4.58 -8.65
C ILE A 91 -13.91 4.02 -7.37
N TRP A 92 -14.26 4.57 -6.21
CA TRP A 92 -13.82 4.03 -4.94
C TRP A 92 -14.20 2.56 -4.77
N ASN A 93 -15.47 2.22 -5.06
CA ASN A 93 -15.96 0.84 -4.97
C ASN A 93 -15.25 -0.08 -5.96
N LEU A 94 -14.90 0.41 -7.15
CA LEU A 94 -14.12 -0.35 -8.13
C LEU A 94 -12.73 -0.72 -7.59
N PHE A 95 -12.03 0.23 -6.97
CA PHE A 95 -10.67 0.01 -6.46
C PHE A 95 -10.65 -0.76 -5.13
N LEU A 96 -11.69 -0.67 -4.32
CA LEU A 96 -11.81 -1.42 -3.06
C LEU A 96 -12.20 -2.89 -3.29
N ASP A 97 -13.00 -3.18 -4.31
CA ASP A 97 -13.44 -4.53 -4.63
C ASP A 97 -12.43 -5.22 -5.55
N LYS A 98 -11.66 -6.14 -4.99
CA LYS A 98 -10.59 -6.87 -5.70
C LYS A 98 -11.07 -7.60 -6.94
N GLY A 99 -12.29 -8.19 -6.92
CA GLY A 99 -12.87 -8.87 -8.07
C GLY A 99 -13.22 -7.90 -9.20
N LYS A 100 -13.88 -6.80 -8.87
CA LYS A 100 -14.19 -5.73 -9.85
C LYS A 100 -12.94 -5.08 -10.41
N PHE A 101 -11.93 -4.85 -9.57
CA PHE A 101 -10.63 -4.35 -10.00
C PHE A 101 -9.99 -5.28 -11.03
N ASN A 102 -9.86 -6.57 -10.72
CA ASN A 102 -9.27 -7.56 -11.62
C ASN A 102 -10.04 -7.63 -12.96
N ALA A 103 -11.37 -7.63 -12.92
CA ALA A 103 -12.20 -7.62 -14.12
C ALA A 103 -11.99 -6.36 -14.98
N ARG A 104 -11.92 -5.17 -14.36
CA ARG A 104 -11.70 -3.90 -15.06
C ARG A 104 -10.32 -3.81 -15.67
N PHE A 105 -9.30 -4.29 -14.96
CA PHE A 105 -7.91 -4.26 -15.37
C PHE A 105 -7.42 -5.58 -16.00
N LYS A 106 -8.31 -6.37 -16.61
CA LYS A 106 -8.03 -7.71 -17.17
C LYS A 106 -6.83 -7.80 -18.12
N ASN A 107 -6.48 -6.72 -18.81
CA ASN A 107 -5.33 -6.67 -19.70
C ASN A 107 -3.99 -6.48 -18.95
N PHE A 108 -4.06 -6.11 -17.68
CA PHE A 108 -2.93 -5.88 -16.78
C PHE A 108 -2.83 -6.95 -15.68
N VAL A 109 -3.92 -7.67 -15.42
CA VAL A 109 -4.02 -8.78 -14.47
C VAL A 109 -3.98 -10.08 -15.27
N ARG A 110 -2.77 -10.69 -15.34
CA ARG A 110 -2.51 -11.89 -16.15
C ARG A 110 -2.62 -13.18 -15.38
N ARG A 111 -2.50 -13.10 -14.03
CA ARG A 111 -2.69 -14.24 -13.15
C ARG A 111 -4.11 -14.78 -13.23
N GLY A 112 -4.27 -16.10 -13.07
CA GLY A 112 -5.58 -16.68 -12.87
C GLY A 112 -6.19 -16.18 -11.56
N TRP A 113 -7.49 -15.89 -11.57
CA TRP A 113 -8.23 -15.50 -10.38
C TRP A 113 -9.69 -15.97 -10.43
N LEU A 114 -10.30 -16.13 -9.27
CA LEU A 114 -11.69 -16.52 -9.10
C LEU A 114 -12.32 -15.75 -7.93
N ASP A 115 -13.45 -15.11 -8.20
CA ASP A 115 -14.29 -14.48 -7.18
C ASP A 115 -15.30 -15.52 -6.67
N THR A 116 -15.17 -15.90 -5.40
CA THR A 116 -16.04 -16.95 -4.85
C THR A 116 -17.47 -16.50 -4.57
N ARG A 117 -17.78 -15.20 -4.74
CA ARG A 117 -19.16 -14.69 -4.66
C ARG A 117 -19.99 -15.10 -5.89
N GLU A 118 -19.31 -15.36 -7.00
CA GLU A 118 -19.91 -15.67 -8.30
C GLU A 118 -19.63 -17.12 -8.76
N ALA A 119 -19.01 -17.94 -7.90
CA ALA A 119 -18.57 -19.29 -8.24
C ALA A 119 -19.19 -20.36 -7.34
N SER A 120 -19.56 -21.50 -7.93
CA SER A 120 -19.93 -22.71 -7.20
C SER A 120 -18.70 -23.35 -6.53
N VAL A 121 -18.94 -24.21 -5.54
CA VAL A 121 -17.87 -24.98 -4.87
C VAL A 121 -17.11 -25.87 -5.86
N GLU A 122 -17.78 -26.42 -6.86
CA GLU A 122 -17.18 -27.23 -7.91
C GLU A 122 -16.25 -26.39 -8.79
N GLU A 123 -16.62 -25.16 -9.12
CA GLU A 123 -15.77 -24.22 -9.86
C GLU A 123 -14.57 -23.82 -9.05
N VAL A 124 -14.73 -23.56 -7.74
CA VAL A 124 -13.62 -23.31 -6.82
C VAL A 124 -12.63 -24.48 -6.82
N ARG A 125 -13.09 -25.71 -6.63
CA ARG A 125 -12.22 -26.91 -6.67
C ARG A 125 -11.52 -27.06 -8.01
N ARG A 126 -12.22 -26.87 -9.12
CA ARG A 126 -11.67 -26.93 -10.48
C ARG A 126 -10.63 -25.81 -10.71
N PHE A 127 -10.84 -24.64 -10.15
CA PHE A 127 -9.86 -23.55 -10.25
C PHE A 127 -8.60 -23.88 -9.47
N ILE A 128 -8.73 -24.26 -8.20
CA ILE A 128 -7.62 -24.63 -7.32
C ILE A 128 -6.77 -25.75 -7.93
N SER A 129 -7.39 -26.78 -8.49
CA SER A 129 -6.66 -27.94 -9.07
C SER A 129 -5.79 -27.62 -10.28
N LYS A 130 -5.81 -26.40 -10.80
CA LYS A 130 -4.94 -25.97 -11.91
C LYS A 130 -3.54 -25.56 -11.46
N TYR A 131 -3.33 -25.40 -10.16
CA TYR A 131 -2.11 -24.85 -9.59
C TYR A 131 -1.62 -25.71 -8.43
N ASP A 132 -0.31 -25.67 -8.13
CA ASP A 132 0.26 -26.34 -6.96
C ASP A 132 -0.08 -25.59 -5.66
N LYS A 133 -0.27 -24.29 -5.76
CA LYS A 133 -0.63 -23.39 -4.66
C LYS A 133 -1.42 -22.19 -5.15
N VAL A 134 -2.33 -21.72 -4.31
CA VAL A 134 -3.12 -20.50 -4.56
C VAL A 134 -3.02 -19.54 -3.38
N ILE A 135 -3.23 -18.25 -3.64
CA ILE A 135 -3.32 -17.24 -2.59
C ILE A 135 -4.79 -16.88 -2.35
N ILE A 136 -5.18 -16.87 -1.08
CA ILE A 136 -6.54 -16.57 -0.62
C ILE A 136 -6.56 -15.16 -0.05
N LYS A 137 -7.46 -14.32 -0.56
CA LYS A 137 -7.59 -12.91 -0.15
C LYS A 137 -9.04 -12.65 0.29
N PRO A 138 -9.35 -12.59 1.58
CA PRO A 138 -10.67 -12.24 2.08
C PRO A 138 -11.12 -10.86 1.57
N PHE A 139 -12.44 -10.68 1.33
CA PHE A 139 -12.97 -9.39 0.87
C PHE A 139 -13.18 -8.39 2.00
N ASP A 140 -13.45 -8.87 3.19
CA ASP A 140 -13.77 -8.09 4.39
C ASP A 140 -12.54 -7.60 5.16
N LEU A 141 -11.34 -8.04 4.76
CA LEU A 141 -10.07 -7.67 5.38
C LEU A 141 -9.20 -6.81 4.45
N SER A 142 -8.35 -5.98 5.05
CA SER A 142 -7.48 -5.03 4.35
C SER A 142 -6.05 -5.09 4.89
N LYS A 143 -5.12 -4.36 4.26
CA LYS A 143 -3.70 -4.26 4.69
C LYS A 143 -2.95 -5.59 4.75
N GLY A 144 -3.43 -6.59 4.01
CA GLY A 144 -2.82 -7.93 3.99
C GLY A 144 -3.28 -8.87 5.11
N ASP A 145 -4.19 -8.42 5.98
CA ASP A 145 -4.74 -9.28 7.03
C ASP A 145 -5.53 -10.44 6.41
N GLY A 146 -5.35 -11.63 6.96
CA GLY A 146 -6.05 -12.84 6.51
C GLY A 146 -5.61 -13.38 5.14
N ILE A 147 -4.61 -12.79 4.49
CA ILE A 147 -4.04 -13.33 3.25
C ILE A 147 -3.13 -14.51 3.60
N PHE A 148 -3.37 -15.65 2.94
CA PHE A 148 -2.52 -16.83 3.10
C PHE A 148 -2.40 -17.62 1.80
N ILE A 149 -1.35 -18.45 1.72
CA ILE A 149 -1.14 -19.40 0.63
C ILE A 149 -1.68 -20.76 1.05
N LEU A 150 -2.51 -21.34 0.20
CA LEU A 150 -3.03 -22.72 0.33
C LEU A 150 -2.32 -23.61 -0.67
N GLN A 151 -1.69 -24.70 -0.17
CA GLN A 151 -1.20 -25.77 -1.01
C GLN A 151 -2.39 -26.60 -1.51
N THR A 152 -2.41 -26.92 -2.79
CA THR A 152 -3.62 -27.53 -3.39
C THR A 152 -3.72 -29.04 -3.14
N ASP A 153 -2.65 -29.68 -2.69
CA ASP A 153 -2.59 -31.05 -2.17
C ASP A 153 -3.00 -31.16 -0.68
N ASP A 154 -3.16 -30.03 0.04
CA ASP A 154 -3.76 -30.00 1.37
C ASP A 154 -5.29 -30.16 1.29
N GLU A 155 -5.74 -31.43 1.19
CA GLU A 155 -7.16 -31.76 1.12
C GLU A 155 -7.99 -31.19 2.27
N LYS A 156 -7.40 -31.11 3.48
CA LYS A 156 -8.08 -30.53 4.67
C LYS A 156 -8.25 -29.04 4.53
N GLY A 157 -7.21 -28.34 4.10
CA GLY A 157 -7.25 -26.90 3.85
C GLY A 157 -8.25 -26.55 2.74
N VAL A 158 -8.27 -27.32 1.65
CA VAL A 158 -9.24 -27.14 0.55
C VAL A 158 -10.67 -27.41 1.04
N ALA A 159 -10.90 -28.46 1.85
CA ALA A 159 -12.21 -28.76 2.41
C ALA A 159 -12.68 -27.65 3.39
N GLN A 160 -11.78 -27.13 4.22
CA GLN A 160 -12.09 -26.02 5.11
C GLN A 160 -12.45 -24.76 4.32
N LEU A 161 -11.66 -24.36 3.32
CA LEU A 161 -11.92 -23.19 2.48
C LEU A 161 -13.28 -23.30 1.79
N THR A 162 -13.58 -24.44 1.15
CA THR A 162 -14.87 -24.65 0.48
C THR A 162 -16.03 -24.67 1.45
N GLY A 163 -15.82 -25.17 2.67
CA GLY A 163 -16.80 -25.11 3.76
C GLY A 163 -17.09 -23.68 4.22
N GLU A 164 -16.07 -22.82 4.34
CA GLU A 164 -16.25 -21.38 4.65
C GLU A 164 -17.00 -20.66 3.54
N ILE A 165 -16.65 -20.92 2.28
CA ILE A 165 -17.35 -20.34 1.12
C ILE A 165 -18.83 -20.72 1.12
N SER A 166 -19.15 -22.00 1.40
CA SER A 166 -20.55 -22.50 1.49
C SER A 166 -21.34 -21.84 2.63
N ARG A 167 -20.65 -21.31 3.64
CA ARG A 167 -21.25 -20.54 4.75
C ARG A 167 -21.37 -19.05 4.46
N GLY A 168 -20.95 -18.59 3.28
CA GLY A 168 -21.01 -17.20 2.85
C GLY A 168 -19.77 -16.38 3.15
N HIS A 169 -18.67 -16.98 3.62
CA HIS A 169 -17.39 -16.29 3.79
C HIS A 169 -16.62 -16.30 2.48
N HIS A 170 -16.85 -15.27 1.68
CA HIS A 170 -16.29 -15.18 0.34
C HIS A 170 -14.89 -14.55 0.33
N CYS A 171 -14.11 -14.94 -0.68
CA CYS A 171 -12.74 -14.47 -0.90
C CYS A 171 -12.42 -14.38 -2.40
N LEU A 172 -11.36 -13.69 -2.73
CA LEU A 172 -10.71 -13.80 -4.02
C LEU A 172 -9.62 -14.88 -3.92
N ILE A 173 -9.66 -15.86 -4.81
CA ILE A 173 -8.62 -16.89 -4.98
C ILE A 173 -7.79 -16.50 -6.19
N GLU A 174 -6.48 -16.46 -6.05
CA GLU A 174 -5.59 -16.11 -7.15
C GLU A 174 -4.44 -17.10 -7.28
N GLU A 175 -3.94 -17.24 -8.50
CA GLU A 175 -2.66 -17.89 -8.78
C GLU A 175 -1.52 -17.19 -8.02
N VAL A 176 -0.62 -17.97 -7.44
CA VAL A 176 0.58 -17.42 -6.79
C VAL A 176 1.60 -17.05 -7.87
N MET A 177 1.89 -15.75 -7.97
CA MET A 177 2.89 -15.23 -8.89
C MET A 177 4.28 -15.24 -8.26
N GLU A 178 5.31 -15.37 -9.10
CA GLU A 178 6.70 -15.31 -8.67
C GLU A 178 7.44 -14.16 -9.39
N ASN A 179 8.23 -13.42 -8.64
CA ASN A 179 9.10 -12.41 -9.23
C ASN A 179 10.17 -13.05 -10.13
N VAL A 180 10.69 -12.29 -11.09
CA VAL A 180 11.94 -12.63 -11.79
C VAL A 180 13.09 -12.81 -10.79
N PRO A 181 14.13 -13.61 -11.15
CA PRO A 181 15.21 -13.96 -10.21
C PRO A 181 15.82 -12.75 -9.50
N GLU A 182 16.03 -11.64 -10.20
CA GLU A 182 16.62 -10.42 -9.65
C GLU A 182 15.76 -9.81 -8.53
N ILE A 183 14.45 -9.72 -8.71
CA ILE A 183 13.54 -9.18 -7.69
C ILE A 183 13.32 -10.21 -6.59
N LYS A 184 13.21 -11.50 -6.92
CA LYS A 184 13.07 -12.59 -5.96
C LYS A 184 14.26 -12.69 -5.01
N ALA A 185 15.47 -12.38 -5.48
CA ALA A 185 16.68 -12.36 -4.66
C ALA A 185 16.60 -11.38 -3.48
N LEU A 186 15.89 -10.25 -3.63
CA LEU A 186 15.72 -9.28 -2.56
C LEU A 186 14.93 -9.87 -1.39
N ASN A 187 13.83 -10.57 -1.66
CA ASN A 187 13.14 -11.40 -0.68
C ASN A 187 12.42 -12.56 -1.38
N PRO A 188 12.77 -13.82 -1.10
CA PRO A 188 12.21 -14.98 -1.81
C PRO A 188 10.84 -15.44 -1.28
N THR A 189 10.38 -14.97 -0.12
CA THR A 189 9.17 -15.49 0.55
C THR A 189 7.89 -14.76 0.16
N SER A 190 7.99 -13.50 -0.30
CA SER A 190 6.83 -12.73 -0.75
C SER A 190 6.99 -12.27 -2.20
N LEU A 191 5.87 -11.93 -2.83
CA LEU A 191 5.90 -11.19 -4.08
C LEU A 191 6.27 -9.74 -3.77
N ASN A 192 7.49 -9.33 -4.14
CA ASN A 192 7.95 -7.95 -3.98
C ASN A 192 7.33 -7.09 -5.07
N THR A 193 6.80 -5.92 -4.72
CA THR A 193 6.07 -5.05 -5.63
C THR A 193 6.73 -3.69 -5.78
N ILE A 194 6.51 -3.07 -6.93
CA ILE A 194 6.88 -1.69 -7.20
C ILE A 194 5.60 -0.85 -7.04
N ARG A 195 5.61 0.07 -6.05
CA ARG A 195 4.56 1.06 -5.91
C ARG A 195 4.91 2.27 -6.75
N ILE A 196 4.05 2.58 -7.71
CA ILE A 196 4.11 3.82 -8.50
C ILE A 196 2.87 4.64 -8.22
N VAL A 197 3.05 5.90 -7.85
CA VAL A 197 1.93 6.82 -7.64
C VAL A 197 1.83 7.77 -8.83
N THR A 198 0.68 7.75 -9.50
CA THR A 198 0.37 8.65 -10.60
C THR A 198 -0.63 9.72 -10.18
N CYS A 199 -0.45 10.90 -10.73
CA CYS A 199 -1.42 11.99 -10.69
C CYS A 199 -1.69 12.47 -12.12
N VAL A 200 -2.95 12.62 -12.48
CA VAL A 200 -3.37 13.13 -13.80
C VAL A 200 -3.85 14.57 -13.63
N ASN A 201 -3.19 15.51 -14.30
CA ASN A 201 -3.55 16.93 -14.21
C ASN A 201 -4.78 17.27 -15.10
N SER A 202 -5.16 18.55 -15.11
CA SER A 202 -6.30 19.05 -15.90
C SER A 202 -6.10 19.01 -17.43
N LYS A 203 -4.88 18.75 -17.88
CA LYS A 203 -4.53 18.58 -19.30
C LYS A 203 -4.40 17.10 -19.70
N ASP A 204 -4.83 16.18 -18.81
CA ASP A 204 -4.69 14.73 -18.95
C ASP A 204 -3.23 14.23 -19.06
N GLU A 205 -2.26 15.01 -18.56
CA GLU A 205 -0.87 14.61 -18.47
C GLU A 205 -0.66 13.79 -17.19
N ILE A 206 0.03 12.65 -17.33
CA ILE A 206 0.31 11.74 -16.22
C ILE A 206 1.68 12.09 -15.61
N HIS A 207 1.68 12.46 -14.34
CA HIS A 207 2.85 12.72 -13.53
C HIS A 207 3.10 11.57 -12.55
N PHE A 208 4.36 11.17 -12.40
CA PHE A 208 4.79 10.18 -11.43
C PHE A 208 5.27 10.89 -10.16
N LEU A 209 4.50 10.76 -9.08
CA LEU A 209 4.81 11.41 -7.81
C LEU A 209 5.76 10.58 -6.94
N CYS A 210 5.75 9.27 -7.11
CA CYS A 210 6.53 8.35 -6.29
C CYS A 210 6.78 7.05 -7.04
N THR A 211 8.00 6.53 -6.90
CA THR A 211 8.43 5.23 -7.38
C THR A 211 9.25 4.55 -6.29
N VAL A 212 8.74 3.46 -5.72
CA VAL A 212 9.41 2.73 -4.65
C VAL A 212 9.26 1.22 -4.85
N ILE A 213 10.24 0.46 -4.39
CA ILE A 213 10.11 -0.98 -4.24
C ILE A 213 9.70 -1.31 -2.82
N ARG A 214 8.76 -2.24 -2.67
CA ARG A 214 8.32 -2.83 -1.43
C ARG A 214 8.85 -4.25 -1.34
N MET A 215 9.47 -4.59 -0.24
CA MET A 215 10.14 -5.87 -0.03
C MET A 215 9.69 -6.46 1.30
N GLY A 216 9.27 -7.71 1.30
CA GLY A 216 8.97 -8.43 2.54
C GLY A 216 10.26 -8.69 3.34
N CYS A 217 10.13 -8.77 4.66
CA CYS A 217 11.24 -9.06 5.57
C CYS A 217 10.91 -10.17 6.58
N THR A 218 9.81 -10.88 6.38
CA THR A 218 9.34 -11.98 7.24
C THR A 218 9.14 -13.25 6.42
N ASP A 219 8.76 -14.33 7.07
CA ASP A 219 8.37 -15.57 6.38
C ASP A 219 6.97 -15.51 5.76
N GLY A 220 6.26 -14.39 5.96
CA GLY A 220 4.95 -14.15 5.38
C GLY A 220 4.98 -13.93 3.88
N CYS A 221 3.82 -14.07 3.24
CA CYS A 221 3.65 -13.94 1.80
C CYS A 221 3.41 -12.49 1.32
N THR A 222 3.45 -11.49 2.22
CA THR A 222 3.17 -10.09 1.90
C THR A 222 4.43 -9.21 2.03
N ASP A 223 4.51 -8.17 1.20
CA ASP A 223 5.61 -7.20 1.15
C ASP A 223 5.29 -5.88 1.87
N ASN A 224 4.11 -5.77 2.45
CA ASN A 224 3.64 -4.52 3.04
C ASN A 224 4.33 -4.19 4.38
N SER A 225 4.38 -2.89 4.70
CA SER A 225 5.02 -2.40 5.93
C SER A 225 4.31 -2.82 7.21
N TYR A 226 3.01 -3.15 7.16
CA TYR A 226 2.27 -3.69 8.31
C TYR A 226 2.67 -5.12 8.63
N GLY A 227 3.01 -5.92 7.62
CA GLY A 227 3.60 -7.25 7.74
C GLY A 227 5.12 -7.25 8.01
N GLY A 228 5.72 -6.10 8.33
CA GLY A 228 7.15 -5.99 8.61
C GLY A 228 8.03 -5.74 7.37
N GLY A 229 7.43 -5.47 6.21
CA GLY A 229 8.16 -5.13 4.99
C GLY A 229 8.89 -3.78 5.06
N ILE A 230 9.84 -3.61 4.17
CA ILE A 230 10.62 -2.38 3.98
C ILE A 230 10.36 -1.78 2.60
N THR A 231 10.63 -0.49 2.47
CA THR A 231 10.39 0.24 1.23
C THR A 231 11.60 1.09 0.90
N SER A 232 12.03 1.09 -0.37
CA SER A 232 13.13 1.91 -0.83
C SER A 232 12.77 2.72 -2.08
N TYR A 233 13.30 3.94 -2.18
CA TYR A 233 13.08 4.82 -3.31
C TYR A 233 13.82 4.33 -4.56
N ILE A 234 13.14 4.34 -5.70
CA ILE A 234 13.70 4.07 -7.03
C ILE A 234 13.81 5.39 -7.76
N ASN A 235 14.97 5.71 -8.31
CA ASN A 235 15.11 6.85 -9.20
C ASN A 235 14.31 6.62 -10.48
N PRO A 236 13.32 7.45 -10.82
CA PRO A 236 12.42 7.21 -11.94
C PRO A 236 13.10 7.26 -13.32
N GLU A 237 14.24 7.94 -13.44
CA GLU A 237 14.96 8.04 -14.70
C GLU A 237 15.82 6.79 -14.98
N THR A 238 16.45 6.27 -13.90
CA THR A 238 17.46 5.18 -14.03
C THR A 238 16.93 3.81 -13.67
N GLY A 239 15.86 3.73 -12.88
CA GLY A 239 15.35 2.47 -12.33
C GLY A 239 16.26 1.87 -11.25
N LYS A 240 17.19 2.65 -10.70
CA LYS A 240 18.06 2.20 -9.61
C LYS A 240 17.49 2.61 -8.25
N ILE A 241 17.63 1.73 -7.27
CA ILE A 241 17.39 2.10 -5.87
C ILE A 241 18.40 3.20 -5.51
N SER A 242 17.90 4.36 -5.09
CA SER A 242 18.70 5.56 -4.84
C SER A 242 18.55 6.12 -3.41
N GLY A 243 17.98 5.33 -2.50
CA GLY A 243 17.88 5.65 -1.08
C GLY A 243 17.96 4.40 -0.22
N GLU A 244 18.34 4.56 1.05
CA GLU A 244 18.23 3.48 2.03
C GLU A 244 16.78 3.07 2.21
N ALA A 245 16.55 1.79 2.39
CA ALA A 245 15.19 1.32 2.69
C ALA A 245 14.72 1.84 4.06
N LYS A 246 13.44 2.04 4.18
CA LYS A 246 12.77 2.43 5.42
C LYS A 246 11.81 1.33 5.87
N ASP A 247 11.90 0.96 7.13
CA ASP A 247 10.86 0.18 7.79
C ASP A 247 9.72 1.07 8.28
N ARG A 248 8.70 0.46 8.87
CA ARG A 248 7.56 1.19 9.45
C ARG A 248 7.96 2.16 10.57
N ARG A 249 9.09 1.95 11.23
CA ARG A 249 9.62 2.80 12.29
C ARG A 249 10.59 3.85 11.79
N ARG A 250 10.75 3.99 10.46
CA ARG A 250 11.69 4.89 9.78
C ARG A 250 13.16 4.53 10.00
N ASN A 251 13.47 3.36 10.50
CA ASN A 251 14.86 2.92 10.53
C ASN A 251 15.39 2.85 9.11
N SER A 252 16.60 3.37 8.91
CA SER A 252 17.32 3.32 7.64
C SER A 252 18.08 2.00 7.53
N LEU A 253 17.96 1.34 6.39
CA LEU A 253 18.56 0.04 6.12
C LEU A 253 19.30 0.11 4.78
N ALA A 254 20.63 0.02 4.82
CA ALA A 254 21.48 -0.01 3.63
C ALA A 254 21.45 -1.39 2.95
N VAL A 255 21.18 -2.45 3.74
CA VAL A 255 21.11 -3.83 3.28
C VAL A 255 19.76 -4.43 3.63
N HIS A 256 19.28 -5.36 2.83
CA HIS A 256 18.07 -6.11 3.14
C HIS A 256 18.31 -7.03 4.36
N PRO A 257 17.49 -6.93 5.43
CA PRO A 257 17.83 -7.57 6.72
C PRO A 257 17.87 -9.10 6.69
N ARG A 258 17.18 -9.74 5.75
CA ARG A 258 17.17 -11.21 5.63
C ARG A 258 18.23 -11.73 4.64
N THR A 259 18.43 -11.05 3.53
CA THR A 259 19.27 -11.53 2.44
C THR A 259 20.68 -10.93 2.46
N GLY A 260 20.89 -9.84 3.20
CA GLY A 260 22.16 -9.12 3.22
C GLY A 260 22.49 -8.38 1.93
N ILE A 261 21.56 -8.33 0.97
CA ILE A 261 21.79 -7.65 -0.31
C ILE A 261 21.87 -6.15 -0.10
N HIS A 262 22.92 -5.52 -0.64
CA HIS A 262 23.03 -4.06 -0.69
C HIS A 262 21.97 -3.48 -1.61
N LEU A 263 21.18 -2.53 -1.07
CA LEU A 263 20.03 -1.98 -1.77
C LEU A 263 20.42 -0.80 -2.68
N LEU A 264 21.29 0.09 -2.19
CA LEU A 264 21.67 1.28 -2.95
C LEU A 264 22.37 0.90 -4.26
N GLY A 265 21.90 1.46 -5.37
CA GLY A 265 22.39 1.16 -6.71
C GLY A 265 21.80 -0.11 -7.34
N TYR A 266 20.97 -0.86 -6.61
CA TYR A 266 20.33 -2.06 -7.15
C TYR A 266 19.44 -1.71 -8.33
N GLN A 267 19.62 -2.38 -9.47
CA GLN A 267 18.88 -2.13 -10.70
C GLN A 267 17.56 -2.90 -10.70
N ILE A 268 16.44 -2.20 -10.87
CA ILE A 268 15.14 -2.82 -11.12
C ILE A 268 15.11 -3.25 -12.61
N PRO A 269 14.86 -4.54 -12.89
CA PRO A 269 14.76 -5.02 -14.26
C PRO A 269 13.51 -4.46 -14.96
N GLN A 270 13.55 -4.36 -16.29
CA GLN A 270 12.44 -3.91 -17.14
C GLN A 270 11.87 -2.54 -16.72
N TRP A 271 12.73 -1.63 -16.25
CA TRP A 271 12.26 -0.39 -15.63
C TRP A 271 11.40 0.49 -16.55
N GLN A 272 11.82 0.64 -17.81
CA GLN A 272 11.09 1.48 -18.77
C GLN A 272 9.70 0.87 -19.06
N GLU A 273 9.63 -0.45 -19.17
CA GLU A 273 8.40 -1.19 -19.36
C GLU A 273 7.47 -1.06 -18.13
N VAL A 274 8.04 -1.08 -16.91
CA VAL A 274 7.28 -0.86 -15.67
C VAL A 274 6.66 0.53 -15.63
N MET A 275 7.41 1.57 -16.01
CA MET A 275 6.92 2.94 -16.06
C MET A 275 5.81 3.11 -17.11
N GLU A 276 5.99 2.51 -18.29
CA GLU A 276 4.97 2.57 -19.35
C GLU A 276 3.72 1.75 -18.98
N PHE A 277 3.90 0.60 -18.32
CA PHE A 277 2.80 -0.21 -17.80
C PHE A 277 1.93 0.58 -16.79
N ALA A 278 2.56 1.30 -15.86
CA ALA A 278 1.86 2.19 -14.93
C ALA A 278 1.13 3.32 -15.65
N ARG A 279 1.74 3.91 -16.69
CA ARG A 279 1.13 4.95 -17.52
C ARG A 279 -0.12 4.43 -18.23
N GLN A 280 -0.05 3.23 -18.79
CA GLN A 280 -1.19 2.59 -19.46
C GLN A 280 -2.29 2.21 -18.46
N ALA A 281 -1.94 1.68 -17.29
CA ALA A 281 -2.89 1.37 -16.24
C ALA A 281 -3.68 2.63 -15.78
N ALA A 282 -3.00 3.77 -15.64
CA ALA A 282 -3.63 5.04 -15.27
C ALA A 282 -4.66 5.56 -16.31
N ARG A 283 -4.61 5.07 -17.55
CA ARG A 283 -5.57 5.43 -18.62
C ARG A 283 -6.81 4.54 -18.69
N VAL A 284 -6.82 3.41 -17.98
CA VAL A 284 -7.96 2.45 -18.01
C VAL A 284 -9.22 3.03 -17.38
N VAL A 285 -9.03 3.87 -16.34
CA VAL A 285 -10.10 4.59 -15.64
C VAL A 285 -9.67 6.06 -15.54
N PRO A 286 -9.94 6.88 -16.59
CA PRO A 286 -9.44 8.26 -16.67
C PRO A 286 -9.92 9.16 -15.53
N GLU A 287 -11.04 8.81 -14.90
CA GLU A 287 -11.61 9.53 -13.77
C GLU A 287 -10.84 9.27 -12.47
N ALA A 288 -10.08 8.17 -12.38
CA ALA A 288 -9.22 7.86 -11.24
C ALA A 288 -7.89 8.62 -11.35
N LYS A 289 -7.91 9.91 -11.07
CA LYS A 289 -6.79 10.82 -11.35
C LYS A 289 -5.60 10.73 -10.37
N TYR A 290 -5.76 10.04 -9.25
CA TYR A 290 -4.72 9.95 -8.21
C TYR A 290 -4.71 8.54 -7.63
N VAL A 291 -3.78 7.71 -8.09
CA VAL A 291 -3.74 6.27 -7.80
C VAL A 291 -2.32 5.80 -7.47
N GLY A 292 -2.21 4.91 -6.50
CA GLY A 292 -1.00 4.13 -6.23
C GLY A 292 -1.14 2.73 -6.81
N TRP A 293 -0.29 2.39 -7.77
CA TRP A 293 -0.26 1.11 -8.48
C TRP A 293 0.77 0.17 -7.88
N ASP A 294 0.39 -1.04 -7.52
CA ASP A 294 1.31 -2.10 -7.12
C ASP A 294 1.57 -3.01 -8.32
N ILE A 295 2.78 -2.97 -8.83
CA ILE A 295 3.20 -3.70 -10.03
C ILE A 295 4.29 -4.69 -9.65
N ALA A 296 4.16 -5.94 -10.07
CA ALA A 296 5.19 -6.96 -9.91
C ALA A 296 5.87 -7.26 -11.25
N VAL A 297 7.20 -7.38 -11.23
CA VAL A 297 7.99 -7.92 -12.34
C VAL A 297 8.09 -9.42 -12.11
N THR A 298 7.37 -10.19 -12.90
CA THR A 298 7.19 -11.64 -12.69
C THR A 298 7.78 -12.47 -13.83
N THR A 299 7.96 -13.76 -13.59
CA THR A 299 8.37 -14.73 -14.61
C THR A 299 7.40 -14.84 -15.80
N LYS A 300 6.16 -14.33 -15.63
CA LYS A 300 5.14 -14.25 -16.69
C LYS A 300 4.99 -12.86 -17.31
N GLY A 301 5.90 -11.93 -16.98
CA GLY A 301 5.87 -10.53 -17.38
C GLY A 301 5.36 -9.59 -16.30
N LEU A 302 5.03 -8.35 -16.68
CA LEU A 302 4.51 -7.36 -15.74
C LEU A 302 3.09 -7.70 -15.29
N GLU A 303 2.83 -7.54 -14.00
CA GLU A 303 1.58 -7.92 -13.37
C GLU A 303 1.06 -6.78 -12.48
N LEU A 304 -0.17 -6.36 -12.69
CA LEU A 304 -0.84 -5.40 -11.83
C LEU A 304 -1.49 -6.14 -10.66
N ILE A 305 -0.99 -5.90 -9.46
CA ILE A 305 -1.45 -6.57 -8.25
C ILE A 305 -2.68 -5.88 -7.68
N GLU A 306 -2.61 -4.55 -7.53
CA GLU A 306 -3.72 -3.73 -7.05
C GLU A 306 -3.53 -2.25 -7.41
N GLY A 307 -4.62 -1.48 -7.33
CA GLY A 307 -4.62 -0.02 -7.33
C GLY A 307 -5.17 0.51 -6.02
N ASN A 308 -4.58 1.57 -5.49
CA ASN A 308 -4.91 2.13 -4.18
C ASN A 308 -5.40 3.57 -4.31
N ILE A 309 -6.62 3.84 -3.84
CA ILE A 309 -7.21 5.16 -3.69
C ILE A 309 -7.72 5.29 -2.23
N PRO A 310 -7.15 6.21 -1.42
CA PRO A 310 -5.96 7.03 -1.68
C PRO A 310 -4.67 6.21 -1.77
N PRO A 311 -3.67 6.64 -2.55
CA PRO A 311 -2.32 6.09 -2.42
C PRO A 311 -1.76 6.50 -1.06
N GLY A 312 -1.09 5.60 -0.34
CA GLY A 312 -0.62 5.87 1.03
C GLY A 312 0.33 7.08 1.08
N GLU A 313 -0.01 8.11 1.86
CA GLU A 313 0.75 9.36 1.97
C GLU A 313 2.17 9.17 2.52
N GLY A 314 2.34 8.22 3.43
CA GLY A 314 3.65 7.86 3.97
C GLY A 314 4.60 7.36 2.91
N ILE A 315 4.14 6.43 2.08
CA ILE A 315 4.98 5.79 1.05
C ILE A 315 5.41 6.79 -0.04
N ILE A 316 4.59 7.81 -0.30
CA ILE A 316 4.86 8.81 -1.33
C ILE A 316 6.08 9.68 -0.99
N GLN A 317 6.37 9.90 0.30
CA GLN A 317 7.26 10.97 0.74
C GLN A 317 8.37 10.51 1.71
N VAL A 318 8.19 9.36 2.39
CA VAL A 318 9.13 8.94 3.45
C VAL A 318 10.45 8.43 2.86
N CYS A 319 10.41 7.75 1.71
CA CYS A 319 11.58 7.08 1.16
C CYS A 319 12.61 8.04 0.56
N ASP A 320 12.16 9.14 -0.04
CA ASP A 320 13.04 10.20 -0.58
C ASP A 320 13.15 11.43 0.35
N GLY A 321 12.30 11.52 1.37
CA GLY A 321 12.29 12.63 2.31
C GLY A 321 11.81 13.96 1.72
N ILE A 322 11.19 13.94 0.53
CA ILE A 322 10.77 15.14 -0.19
C ILE A 322 9.26 15.38 0.02
N PRO A 323 8.86 16.55 0.54
CA PRO A 323 7.46 16.92 0.62
C PRO A 323 6.87 17.19 -0.77
N LYS A 324 5.66 16.69 -1.03
CA LYS A 324 5.08 16.68 -2.40
C LYS A 324 3.73 17.38 -2.52
N ARG A 325 3.33 18.16 -1.51
CA ARG A 325 2.02 18.84 -1.56
C ARG A 325 1.91 19.93 -2.62
N ARG A 326 3.05 20.41 -3.13
CA ARG A 326 3.11 21.47 -4.15
C ARG A 326 3.43 20.96 -5.56
N LEU A 327 3.67 19.66 -5.71
CA LEU A 327 3.86 19.01 -6.99
C LEU A 327 2.51 18.60 -7.56
#